data_c53e360ec106a83d501c4474e49cfe12
#
_entry.id   c53e360ec106a83d501c4474e49cfe12
#
_cell.length_a   1.000
_cell.length_b   1.000
_cell.length_c   1.000
_cell.angle_alpha   90.00
_cell.angle_beta   90.00
_cell.angle_gamma   90.00
#
_symmetry.space_group_name_H-M   'P 1'
#
loop_
_entity.id
_entity.type
_entity.pdbx_description
1 polymer ?
#
loop_
_entity_poly.entity_id
_entity_poly.type
_entity_poly.pdbx_seq_one_letter_code
_entity_poly.pdbx_strand_id
1 'polypeptide(L)'
;ETNLNKKKVIFFPGWLGHKDSKYLIPLADLLRINNFDIIRIHPIDHGDTEHLNKDFFRATDIQTLIEAVEFIGKKYQDNEIHLIGFSLGGNIALRISACESINFLKSTVVISPVIDPEISMRAMDNTSWILKKYFVNKWRRTLRRKMKLHNISNVEESLRYKDLEKMTEFFTKNFSPHKNVKELFAGYAITQDTINQIKNNTLIYSSVDDPCVPIKPLYSLDQTNNVKFKPQQYGGHCGFIDDFKFNSSVYEEIVSKLGENKN
;
A
#
# COMPACT_ATOMS: atom_id res chain seq x y z
N GLU A 1 -24.38 -24.68 -3.58
CA GLU A 1 -24.44 -23.21 -3.42
C GLU A 1 -23.43 -22.83 -2.35
N THR A 2 -22.28 -22.34 -2.75
CA THR A 2 -21.29 -21.78 -1.83
C THR A 2 -21.89 -20.53 -1.21
N ASN A 3 -22.05 -20.56 0.10
CA ASN A 3 -22.51 -19.40 0.89
C ASN A 3 -21.44 -18.32 0.76
N LEU A 4 -21.51 -17.51 -0.30
CA LEU A 4 -20.57 -16.43 -0.55
C LEU A 4 -20.76 -15.39 0.57
N ASN A 5 -19.72 -15.16 1.34
CA ASN A 5 -19.73 -14.14 2.39
C ASN A 5 -20.15 -12.79 1.80
N LYS A 6 -21.06 -12.08 2.49
CA LYS A 6 -21.53 -10.78 2.02
C LYS A 6 -20.49 -9.67 2.17
N LYS A 7 -19.41 -9.88 2.94
CA LYS A 7 -18.34 -8.91 3.21
C LYS A 7 -17.08 -9.28 2.46
N LYS A 8 -16.57 -8.35 1.67
CA LYS A 8 -15.34 -8.53 0.87
C LYS A 8 -14.30 -7.49 1.23
N VAL A 9 -13.06 -7.91 1.32
CA VAL A 9 -11.94 -7.01 1.61
C VAL A 9 -10.94 -7.08 0.46
N ILE A 10 -10.69 -5.93 -0.16
CA ILE A 10 -9.64 -5.77 -1.16
C ILE A 10 -8.35 -5.38 -0.45
N PHE A 11 -7.25 -6.09 -0.73
CA PHE A 11 -5.93 -5.83 -0.17
C PHE A 11 -4.97 -5.28 -1.22
N PHE A 12 -4.30 -4.17 -0.88
CA PHE A 12 -3.11 -3.69 -1.58
C PHE A 12 -1.86 -3.91 -0.72
N PRO A 13 -0.85 -4.65 -1.22
CA PRO A 13 0.40 -4.87 -0.51
C PRO A 13 1.27 -3.62 -0.51
N GLY A 14 2.24 -3.56 0.40
CA GLY A 14 3.33 -2.59 0.33
C GLY A 14 4.23 -2.80 -0.89
N TRP A 15 5.16 -1.89 -1.10
CA TRP A 15 6.07 -1.89 -2.25
C TRP A 15 6.77 -3.24 -2.47
N LEU A 16 6.69 -3.75 -3.70
CA LEU A 16 7.15 -5.08 -4.10
C LEU A 16 6.59 -6.22 -3.24
N GLY A 17 5.42 -6.00 -2.61
CA GLY A 17 4.78 -7.00 -1.77
C GLY A 17 4.28 -8.20 -2.56
N HIS A 18 4.09 -9.30 -1.83
CA HIS A 18 3.64 -10.59 -2.36
C HIS A 18 2.41 -11.07 -1.58
N LYS A 19 1.59 -11.93 -2.16
CA LYS A 19 0.43 -12.53 -1.48
C LYS A 19 0.79 -13.22 -0.14
N ASP A 20 2.03 -13.72 -0.03
CA ASP A 20 2.56 -14.41 1.15
C ASP A 20 3.44 -13.50 2.02
N SER A 21 3.34 -12.17 1.85
CA SER A 21 4.05 -11.22 2.71
C SER A 21 3.58 -11.38 4.16
N LYS A 22 4.52 -11.62 5.07
CA LYS A 22 4.25 -11.99 6.47
C LYS A 22 3.38 -10.99 7.23
N TYR A 23 3.44 -9.71 6.87
CA TYR A 23 2.61 -8.67 7.48
C TYR A 23 1.14 -8.68 7.00
N LEU A 24 0.84 -9.30 5.83
CA LEU A 24 -0.53 -9.41 5.30
C LEU A 24 -1.29 -10.61 5.90
N ILE A 25 -0.57 -11.71 6.14
CA ILE A 25 -1.17 -13.00 6.48
C ILE A 25 -1.99 -12.93 7.79
N PRO A 26 -1.48 -12.38 8.91
CA PRO A 26 -2.21 -12.40 10.17
C PRO A 26 -3.56 -11.69 10.08
N LEU A 27 -3.61 -10.49 9.47
CA LEU A 27 -4.87 -9.77 9.30
C LEU A 27 -5.81 -10.48 8.31
N ALA A 28 -5.26 -11.04 7.21
CA ALA A 28 -6.06 -11.77 6.24
C ALA A 28 -6.70 -13.03 6.87
N ASP A 29 -5.96 -13.77 7.69
CA ASP A 29 -6.48 -14.95 8.37
C ASP A 29 -7.53 -14.59 9.42
N LEU A 30 -7.30 -13.52 10.19
CA LEU A 30 -8.25 -13.03 11.17
C LEU A 30 -9.58 -12.58 10.49
N LEU A 31 -9.50 -11.87 9.37
CA LEU A 31 -10.67 -11.50 8.57
C LEU A 31 -11.41 -12.73 8.02
N ARG A 32 -10.68 -13.71 7.49
CA ARG A 32 -11.28 -14.94 6.96
C ARG A 32 -12.04 -15.73 8.04
N ILE A 33 -11.48 -15.84 9.25
CA ILE A 33 -12.16 -16.46 10.40
C ILE A 33 -13.45 -15.70 10.76
N ASN A 34 -13.47 -14.38 10.54
CA ASN A 34 -14.64 -13.53 10.78
C ASN A 34 -15.55 -13.37 9.54
N ASN A 35 -15.54 -14.34 8.63
CA ASN A 35 -16.42 -14.44 7.46
C ASN A 35 -16.26 -13.30 6.44
N PHE A 36 -15.04 -12.81 6.21
CA PHE A 36 -14.72 -11.95 5.10
C PHE A 36 -14.05 -12.75 3.97
N ASP A 37 -14.42 -12.48 2.73
CA ASP A 37 -13.68 -12.94 1.57
C ASP A 37 -12.55 -11.94 1.24
N ILE A 38 -11.37 -12.47 0.93
CA ILE A 38 -10.19 -11.65 0.67
C ILE A 38 -9.86 -11.64 -0.82
N ILE A 39 -9.78 -10.45 -1.39
CA ILE A 39 -9.35 -10.19 -2.76
C ILE A 39 -8.01 -9.46 -2.71
N ARG A 40 -6.94 -10.07 -3.24
CA ARG A 40 -5.60 -9.47 -3.25
C ARG A 40 -5.29 -8.94 -4.63
N ILE A 41 -5.07 -7.62 -4.74
CA ILE A 41 -4.63 -6.98 -5.97
C ILE A 41 -3.12 -6.76 -5.91
N HIS A 42 -2.42 -7.21 -6.94
CA HIS A 42 -1.00 -6.96 -7.12
C HIS A 42 -0.81 -5.90 -8.21
N PRO A 43 -0.27 -4.73 -7.88
CA PRO A 43 0.19 -3.78 -8.88
C PRO A 43 1.28 -4.40 -9.80
N ILE A 44 1.58 -3.74 -10.92
CA ILE A 44 2.70 -4.15 -11.79
C ILE A 44 3.96 -4.39 -10.96
N ASP A 45 4.72 -5.43 -11.28
CA ASP A 45 5.95 -5.84 -10.61
C ASP A 45 5.80 -6.30 -9.15
N HIS A 46 4.56 -6.49 -8.66
CA HIS A 46 4.28 -7.05 -7.34
C HIS A 46 3.79 -8.50 -7.46
N GLY A 47 4.03 -9.31 -6.43
CA GLY A 47 3.49 -10.66 -6.36
C GLY A 47 3.97 -11.62 -7.46
N ASP A 48 5.22 -11.48 -7.91
CA ASP A 48 5.81 -12.28 -9.01
C ASP A 48 5.11 -12.10 -10.37
N THR A 49 4.51 -10.93 -10.63
CA THR A 49 3.77 -10.61 -11.87
C THR A 49 4.64 -9.96 -12.95
N GLU A 50 5.97 -9.93 -12.80
CA GLU A 50 6.89 -9.26 -13.74
C GLU A 50 6.80 -9.81 -15.17
N HIS A 51 6.32 -11.05 -15.33
CA HIS A 51 6.13 -11.69 -16.64
C HIS A 51 4.90 -11.17 -17.40
N LEU A 52 3.95 -10.54 -16.71
CA LEU A 52 2.69 -10.08 -17.30
C LEU A 52 2.81 -8.72 -17.99
N ASN A 53 3.83 -7.93 -17.64
CA ASN A 53 3.94 -6.58 -18.15
C ASN A 53 5.40 -6.18 -18.39
N LYS A 54 5.68 -5.52 -19.53
CA LYS A 54 6.99 -5.00 -19.86
C LYS A 54 7.28 -3.67 -19.15
N ASP A 55 6.25 -2.88 -18.86
CA ASP A 55 6.38 -1.58 -18.20
C ASP A 55 6.76 -1.74 -16.74
N PHE A 56 7.52 -0.78 -16.21
CA PHE A 56 7.88 -0.73 -14.80
C PHE A 56 6.75 -0.12 -13.97
N PHE A 57 6.59 -0.62 -12.75
CA PHE A 57 5.68 -0.03 -11.79
C PHE A 57 6.02 1.45 -11.53
N ARG A 58 5.00 2.29 -11.55
CA ARG A 58 5.05 3.70 -11.16
C ARG A 58 3.97 3.99 -10.13
N ALA A 59 4.37 4.49 -8.98
CA ALA A 59 3.43 4.80 -7.90
C ALA A 59 2.43 5.92 -8.26
N THR A 60 2.79 6.77 -9.24
CA THR A 60 1.91 7.83 -9.75
C THR A 60 0.76 7.31 -10.62
N ASP A 61 0.95 6.16 -11.26
CA ASP A 61 -0.02 5.57 -12.19
C ASP A 61 -0.90 4.56 -11.47
N ILE A 62 -2.11 4.98 -11.05
CA ILE A 62 -3.08 4.12 -10.36
C ILE A 62 -4.34 3.87 -11.16
N GLN A 63 -4.42 4.35 -12.41
CA GLN A 63 -5.65 4.23 -13.20
C GLN A 63 -6.10 2.77 -13.38
N THR A 64 -5.18 1.88 -13.70
CA THR A 64 -5.48 0.44 -13.84
C THR A 64 -5.93 -0.21 -12.52
N LEU A 65 -5.46 0.32 -11.39
CA LEU A 65 -5.88 -0.15 -10.06
C LEU A 65 -7.27 0.38 -9.68
N ILE A 66 -7.61 1.60 -10.08
CA ILE A 66 -8.97 2.15 -9.96
C ILE A 66 -9.93 1.28 -10.76
N GLU A 67 -9.63 1.02 -12.04
CA GLU A 67 -10.44 0.16 -12.92
C GLU A 67 -10.62 -1.26 -12.34
N ALA A 68 -9.56 -1.83 -11.74
CA ALA A 68 -9.66 -3.14 -11.09
C ALA A 68 -10.61 -3.11 -9.87
N VAL A 69 -10.56 -2.03 -9.06
CA VAL A 69 -11.47 -1.86 -7.91
C VAL A 69 -12.90 -1.61 -8.38
N GLU A 70 -13.12 -0.82 -9.42
CA GLU A 70 -14.44 -0.63 -10.04
C GLU A 70 -15.02 -1.93 -10.58
N PHE A 71 -14.20 -2.75 -11.26
CA PHE A 71 -14.61 -4.06 -11.73
C PHE A 71 -15.07 -4.95 -10.58
N ILE A 72 -14.35 -4.96 -9.47
CA ILE A 72 -14.72 -5.70 -8.26
C ILE A 72 -16.03 -5.16 -7.69
N GLY A 73 -16.20 -3.83 -7.62
CA GLY A 73 -17.41 -3.19 -7.15
C GLY A 73 -18.64 -3.60 -7.96
N LYS A 74 -18.53 -3.59 -9.29
CA LYS A 74 -19.59 -4.04 -10.21
C LYS A 74 -19.88 -5.52 -10.07
N LYS A 75 -18.85 -6.36 -9.96
CA LYS A 75 -19.00 -7.82 -9.84
C LYS A 75 -19.67 -8.24 -8.53
N TYR A 76 -19.47 -7.51 -7.46
CA TYR A 76 -19.95 -7.82 -6.11
C TYR A 76 -20.85 -6.72 -5.56
N GLN A 77 -21.72 -6.13 -6.41
CA GLN A 77 -22.56 -4.98 -6.07
C GLN A 77 -23.49 -5.21 -4.87
N ASP A 78 -23.88 -6.47 -4.59
CA ASP A 78 -24.73 -6.84 -3.47
C ASP A 78 -23.95 -7.13 -2.18
N ASN A 79 -22.62 -6.89 -2.19
CA ASN A 79 -21.73 -7.14 -1.07
C ASN A 79 -21.24 -5.83 -0.44
N GLU A 80 -20.95 -5.87 0.85
CA GLU A 80 -20.16 -4.82 1.50
C GLU A 80 -18.68 -4.98 1.09
N ILE A 81 -18.11 -3.94 0.51
CA ILE A 81 -16.71 -3.96 0.03
C ILE A 81 -15.88 -3.00 0.86
N HIS A 82 -14.80 -3.52 1.42
CA HIS A 82 -13.82 -2.80 2.19
C HIS A 82 -12.47 -2.79 1.48
N LEU A 83 -11.66 -1.77 1.72
CA LEU A 83 -10.33 -1.63 1.14
C LEU A 83 -9.29 -1.58 2.24
N ILE A 84 -8.25 -2.41 2.14
CA ILE A 84 -7.11 -2.38 3.08
C ILE A 84 -5.81 -2.20 2.31
N GLY A 85 -4.99 -1.24 2.74
CA GLY A 85 -3.69 -0.98 2.13
C GLY A 85 -2.56 -0.90 3.15
N PHE A 86 -1.40 -1.45 2.80
CA PHE A 86 -0.20 -1.44 3.64
C PHE A 86 0.90 -0.61 3.00
N SER A 87 1.53 0.29 3.75
CA SER A 87 2.68 1.07 3.28
C SER A 87 2.36 1.81 1.97
N LEU A 88 3.06 1.55 0.87
CA LEU A 88 2.72 2.08 -0.46
C LEU A 88 1.31 1.67 -0.91
N GLY A 89 0.86 0.45 -0.59
CA GLY A 89 -0.53 0.02 -0.82
C GLY A 89 -1.53 0.84 -0.02
N GLY A 90 -1.14 1.36 1.15
CA GLY A 90 -1.93 2.30 1.93
C GLY A 90 -2.07 3.67 1.24
N ASN A 91 -0.99 4.17 0.65
CA ASN A 91 -1.03 5.37 -0.20
C ASN A 91 -1.98 5.18 -1.39
N ILE A 92 -1.84 4.05 -2.10
CA ILE A 92 -2.71 3.69 -3.23
C ILE A 92 -4.18 3.64 -2.77
N ALA A 93 -4.46 2.98 -1.64
CA ALA A 93 -5.82 2.84 -1.10
C ALA A 93 -6.45 4.20 -0.74
N LEU A 94 -5.70 5.12 -0.14
CA LEU A 94 -6.18 6.48 0.15
C LEU A 94 -6.53 7.24 -1.14
N ARG A 95 -5.67 7.17 -2.15
CA ARG A 95 -5.89 7.84 -3.45
C ARG A 95 -7.07 7.22 -4.20
N ILE A 96 -7.25 5.92 -4.17
CA ILE A 96 -8.42 5.23 -4.73
C ILE A 96 -9.69 5.66 -3.99
N SER A 97 -9.67 5.70 -2.66
CA SER A 97 -10.83 6.12 -1.85
C SER A 97 -11.22 7.59 -2.04
N ALA A 98 -10.29 8.41 -2.53
CA ALA A 98 -10.55 9.81 -2.88
C ALA A 98 -11.16 9.98 -4.29
N CYS A 99 -11.17 8.91 -5.12
CA CYS A 99 -11.76 8.99 -6.46
C CYS A 99 -13.30 9.00 -6.39
N GLU A 100 -13.93 9.92 -7.10
CA GLU A 100 -15.37 10.08 -7.13
C GLU A 100 -16.10 8.83 -7.66
N SER A 101 -15.50 8.11 -8.61
CA SER A 101 -16.04 6.86 -9.18
C SER A 101 -16.09 5.70 -8.17
N ILE A 102 -15.31 5.79 -7.08
CA ILE A 102 -15.21 4.75 -6.04
C ILE A 102 -16.12 5.11 -4.83
N ASN A 103 -17.41 5.22 -5.07
CA ASN A 103 -18.39 5.61 -4.05
C ASN A 103 -19.07 4.42 -3.34
N PHE A 104 -18.77 3.20 -3.74
CA PHE A 104 -19.38 1.96 -3.21
C PHE A 104 -18.60 1.35 -2.03
N LEU A 105 -17.40 1.84 -1.71
CA LEU A 105 -16.62 1.33 -0.58
C LEU A 105 -17.30 1.65 0.75
N LYS A 106 -17.56 0.62 1.55
CA LYS A 106 -18.09 0.77 2.92
C LYS A 106 -17.09 1.43 3.84
N SER A 107 -15.83 0.97 3.79
CA SER A 107 -14.74 1.57 4.56
C SER A 107 -13.37 1.28 3.94
N THR A 108 -12.40 2.09 4.34
CA THR A 108 -10.97 1.92 4.00
C THR A 108 -10.14 1.88 5.28
N VAL A 109 -9.19 0.96 5.34
CA VAL A 109 -8.21 0.91 6.42
C VAL A 109 -6.82 0.93 5.81
N VAL A 110 -5.97 1.82 6.29
CA VAL A 110 -4.58 1.87 5.82
C VAL A 110 -3.62 1.75 7.00
N ILE A 111 -2.57 0.97 6.80
CA ILE A 111 -1.60 0.57 7.81
C ILE A 111 -0.23 1.06 7.37
N SER A 112 0.38 1.94 8.17
CA SER A 112 1.66 2.61 7.87
C SER A 112 1.71 3.21 6.46
N PRO A 113 0.69 3.99 6.00
CA PRO A 113 0.65 4.48 4.62
C PRO A 113 1.74 5.51 4.35
N VAL A 114 2.32 5.44 3.15
CA VAL A 114 3.25 6.49 2.68
C VAL A 114 2.47 7.78 2.45
N ILE A 115 2.58 8.73 3.37
CA ILE A 115 1.95 10.07 3.26
C ILE A 115 2.84 10.99 2.42
N ASP A 116 4.10 11.14 2.81
CA ASP A 116 5.12 11.88 2.06
C ASP A 116 6.15 10.89 1.51
N PRO A 117 6.18 10.70 0.17
CA PRO A 117 7.09 9.77 -0.46
C PRO A 117 8.57 10.16 -0.32
N GLU A 118 8.89 11.46 -0.35
CA GLU A 118 10.26 11.93 -0.23
C GLU A 118 10.82 11.66 1.16
N ILE A 119 10.06 11.99 2.20
CA ILE A 119 10.43 11.71 3.59
C ILE A 119 10.57 10.20 3.83
N SER A 120 9.65 9.40 3.29
CA SER A 120 9.69 7.94 3.43
C SER A 120 10.89 7.33 2.70
N MET A 121 11.21 7.80 1.49
CA MET A 121 12.40 7.33 0.75
C MET A 121 13.69 7.62 1.49
N ARG A 122 13.84 8.85 2.01
CA ARG A 122 14.99 9.24 2.83
C ARG A 122 15.08 8.42 4.13
N ALA A 123 13.95 8.15 4.79
CA ALA A 123 13.94 7.31 5.98
C ALA A 123 14.41 5.88 5.67
N MET A 124 13.94 5.29 4.57
CA MET A 124 14.37 3.96 4.13
C MET A 124 15.87 3.91 3.77
N ASP A 125 16.43 4.96 3.18
CA ASP A 125 17.87 5.03 2.88
C ASP A 125 18.74 5.30 4.12
N ASN A 126 18.18 5.93 5.16
CA ASN A 126 18.88 6.22 6.42
C ASN A 126 18.56 5.20 7.54
N THR A 127 17.71 4.21 7.29
CA THR A 127 17.41 3.14 8.26
C THR A 127 18.61 2.20 8.46
N SER A 128 18.45 1.19 9.31
CA SER A 128 19.51 0.20 9.53
C SER A 128 20.02 -0.39 8.19
N TRP A 129 21.34 -0.64 8.09
CA TRP A 129 21.95 -1.16 6.87
C TRP A 129 21.34 -2.51 6.41
N ILE A 130 20.83 -3.30 7.36
CA ILE A 130 20.16 -4.58 7.07
C ILE A 130 18.86 -4.33 6.32
N LEU A 131 18.04 -3.40 6.82
CA LEU A 131 16.74 -3.09 6.25
C LEU A 131 16.89 -2.39 4.89
N LYS A 132 17.80 -1.43 4.78
CA LYS A 132 18.16 -0.79 3.51
C LYS A 132 18.60 -1.84 2.47
N LYS A 133 19.54 -2.72 2.85
CA LYS A 133 20.04 -3.80 1.98
C LYS A 133 18.91 -4.74 1.54
N TYR A 134 17.96 -5.02 2.43
CA TYR A 134 16.79 -5.83 2.10
C TYR A 134 15.98 -5.20 0.97
N PHE A 135 15.61 -3.91 1.06
CA PHE A 135 14.82 -3.22 0.04
C PHE A 135 15.56 -3.08 -1.28
N VAL A 136 16.84 -2.66 -1.25
CA VAL A 136 17.68 -2.56 -2.45
C VAL A 136 17.78 -3.92 -3.17
N ASN A 137 18.04 -4.99 -2.43
CA ASN A 137 18.15 -6.32 -3.02
C ASN A 137 16.83 -6.85 -3.54
N LYS A 138 15.72 -6.54 -2.87
CA LYS A 138 14.39 -6.90 -3.32
C LYS A 138 14.08 -6.24 -4.67
N TRP A 139 14.33 -4.93 -4.79
CA TRP A 139 14.15 -4.22 -6.06
C TRP A 139 15.05 -4.74 -7.16
N ARG A 140 16.35 -4.94 -6.87
CA ARG A 140 17.29 -5.54 -7.83
C ARG A 140 16.85 -6.93 -8.32
N ARG A 141 16.24 -7.75 -7.45
CA ARG A 141 15.71 -9.07 -7.82
C ARG A 141 14.60 -8.93 -8.85
N THR A 142 13.61 -8.08 -8.58
CA THR A 142 12.51 -7.76 -9.52
C THR A 142 13.06 -7.27 -10.86
N LEU A 143 14.02 -6.33 -10.84
CA LEU A 143 14.63 -5.80 -12.06
C LEU A 143 15.35 -6.90 -12.87
N ARG A 144 16.17 -7.73 -12.23
CA ARG A 144 16.87 -8.84 -12.92
C ARG A 144 15.89 -9.84 -13.55
N ARG A 145 14.78 -10.16 -12.85
CA ARG A 145 13.74 -11.02 -13.41
C ARG A 145 13.12 -10.39 -14.63
N LYS A 146 12.75 -9.12 -14.54
CA LYS A 146 12.13 -8.36 -15.62
C LYS A 146 13.05 -8.22 -16.84
N MET A 147 14.32 -7.89 -16.61
CA MET A 147 15.35 -7.84 -17.66
C MET A 147 15.39 -9.17 -18.44
N LYS A 148 15.44 -10.30 -17.72
CA LYS A 148 15.49 -11.64 -18.34
C LYS A 148 14.21 -11.98 -19.09
N LEU A 149 13.03 -11.66 -18.53
CA LEU A 149 11.74 -12.02 -19.12
C LEU A 149 11.41 -11.22 -20.37
N HIS A 150 11.85 -9.97 -20.44
CA HIS A 150 11.47 -9.01 -21.50
C HIS A 150 12.65 -8.53 -22.35
N ASN A 151 13.86 -9.12 -22.20
CA ASN A 151 15.09 -8.71 -22.89
C ASN A 151 15.39 -7.20 -22.76
N ILE A 152 15.27 -6.67 -21.52
CA ILE A 152 15.56 -5.26 -21.23
C ILE A 152 16.98 -5.14 -20.72
N SER A 153 17.84 -4.35 -21.38
CA SER A 153 19.25 -4.11 -20.98
C SER A 153 19.49 -2.73 -20.38
N ASN A 154 18.67 -1.74 -20.72
CA ASN A 154 18.90 -0.35 -20.34
C ASN A 154 18.68 -0.01 -18.84
N VAL A 155 18.41 -1.01 -18.00
CA VAL A 155 18.30 -0.86 -16.54
C VAL A 155 19.51 -1.41 -15.75
N GLU A 156 20.53 -1.97 -16.44
CA GLU A 156 21.70 -2.59 -15.80
C GLU A 156 22.45 -1.63 -14.90
N GLU A 157 22.57 -0.37 -15.28
CA GLU A 157 23.20 0.67 -14.47
C GLU A 157 22.56 0.79 -13.08
N SER A 158 21.22 0.71 -12.99
CA SER A 158 20.48 0.83 -11.74
C SER A 158 20.86 -0.25 -10.72
N LEU A 159 21.31 -1.42 -11.18
CA LEU A 159 21.73 -2.52 -10.31
C LEU A 159 23.03 -2.24 -9.53
N ARG A 160 23.77 -1.18 -9.88
CA ARG A 160 25.02 -0.77 -9.19
C ARG A 160 24.75 0.15 -8.02
N TYR A 161 23.63 0.89 -8.01
CA TYR A 161 23.29 1.82 -6.93
C TYR A 161 22.96 1.08 -5.64
N LYS A 162 23.44 1.61 -4.51
CA LYS A 162 23.23 1.05 -3.16
C LYS A 162 22.16 1.80 -2.37
N ASP A 163 21.64 2.87 -2.96
CA ASP A 163 20.65 3.77 -2.38
C ASP A 163 19.37 3.72 -3.20
N LEU A 164 18.24 3.69 -2.51
CA LEU A 164 16.91 3.67 -3.16
C LEU A 164 16.63 4.98 -3.88
N GLU A 165 17.06 6.10 -3.31
CA GLU A 165 16.92 7.42 -3.93
C GLU A 165 17.63 7.47 -5.28
N LYS A 166 18.89 7.01 -5.38
CA LYS A 166 19.64 6.96 -6.65
C LYS A 166 19.02 6.01 -7.67
N MET A 167 18.48 4.88 -7.22
CA MET A 167 17.72 3.99 -8.09
C MET A 167 16.47 4.69 -8.61
N THR A 168 15.74 5.40 -7.74
CA THR A 168 14.54 6.17 -8.12
C THR A 168 14.88 7.29 -9.10
N GLU A 169 15.98 8.03 -8.89
CA GLU A 169 16.46 9.05 -9.84
C GLU A 169 16.72 8.45 -11.23
N PHE A 170 17.40 7.30 -11.28
CA PHE A 170 17.65 6.60 -12.54
C PHE A 170 16.33 6.23 -13.25
N PHE A 171 15.36 5.65 -12.52
CA PHE A 171 14.07 5.27 -13.09
C PHE A 171 13.24 6.49 -13.49
N THR A 172 13.27 7.57 -12.70
CA THR A 172 12.56 8.81 -13.04
C THR A 172 13.07 9.39 -14.34
N LYS A 173 14.39 9.45 -14.50
CA LYS A 173 15.03 10.02 -15.69
C LYS A 173 14.76 9.20 -16.96
N ASN A 174 14.74 7.86 -16.85
CA ASN A 174 14.77 6.98 -18.03
C ASN A 174 13.41 6.36 -18.37
N PHE A 175 12.49 6.25 -17.39
CA PHE A 175 11.25 5.47 -17.54
C PHE A 175 10.00 6.16 -16.98
N SER A 176 10.09 7.43 -16.60
CA SER A 176 8.98 8.20 -16.05
C SER A 176 8.68 9.41 -16.92
N PRO A 177 7.42 9.87 -16.99
CA PRO A 177 7.08 11.15 -17.62
C PRO A 177 7.48 12.37 -16.77
N HIS A 178 7.87 12.16 -15.51
CA HIS A 178 8.23 13.24 -14.60
C HIS A 178 9.64 13.77 -14.87
N LYS A 179 9.83 15.09 -14.77
CA LYS A 179 11.11 15.75 -15.04
C LYS A 179 12.20 15.41 -14.04
N ASN A 180 11.81 15.15 -12.81
CA ASN A 180 12.72 14.83 -11.69
C ASN A 180 11.99 14.07 -10.56
N VAL A 181 12.76 13.59 -9.61
CA VAL A 181 12.27 12.80 -8.46
C VAL A 181 11.30 13.59 -7.59
N LYS A 182 11.50 14.90 -7.44
CA LYS A 182 10.61 15.77 -6.64
C LYS A 182 9.21 15.82 -7.26
N GLU A 183 9.13 15.98 -8.59
CA GLU A 183 7.86 15.93 -9.32
C GLU A 183 7.22 14.54 -9.22
N LEU A 184 8.01 13.47 -9.35
CA LEU A 184 7.52 12.11 -9.14
C LEU A 184 6.90 11.95 -7.74
N PHE A 185 7.60 12.34 -6.68
CA PHE A 185 7.12 12.21 -5.31
C PHE A 185 5.87 13.05 -5.04
N ALA A 186 5.84 14.27 -5.54
CA ALA A 186 4.64 15.12 -5.46
C ALA A 186 3.43 14.49 -6.17
N GLY A 187 3.65 13.72 -7.23
CA GLY A 187 2.60 13.06 -8.00
C GLY A 187 1.83 11.95 -7.27
N TYR A 188 2.34 11.47 -6.13
CA TYR A 188 1.62 10.50 -5.30
C TYR A 188 1.67 10.79 -3.79
N ALA A 189 2.10 11.98 -3.39
CA ALA A 189 1.97 12.43 -2.01
C ALA A 189 0.49 12.55 -1.60
N ILE A 190 0.19 12.20 -0.37
CA ILE A 190 -1.15 12.39 0.20
C ILE A 190 -1.25 13.82 0.71
N THR A 191 -2.14 14.59 0.13
CA THR A 191 -2.40 15.98 0.48
C THR A 191 -3.68 16.10 1.32
N GLN A 192 -3.89 17.28 1.90
CA GLN A 192 -5.16 17.57 2.58
C GLN A 192 -6.36 17.45 1.63
N ASP A 193 -6.19 17.82 0.35
CA ASP A 193 -7.25 17.67 -0.65
C ASP A 193 -7.59 16.20 -0.88
N THR A 194 -6.59 15.30 -0.92
CA THR A 194 -6.84 13.86 -0.98
C THR A 194 -7.68 13.40 0.21
N ILE A 195 -7.34 13.82 1.44
CA ILE A 195 -8.09 13.46 2.65
C ILE A 195 -9.52 14.02 2.61
N ASN A 196 -9.71 15.25 2.15
CA ASN A 196 -11.02 15.89 2.06
C ASN A 196 -11.96 15.24 1.02
N GLN A 197 -11.40 14.62 -0.02
CA GLN A 197 -12.16 13.94 -1.07
C GLN A 197 -12.68 12.57 -0.63
N ILE A 198 -12.13 11.95 0.42
CA ILE A 198 -12.56 10.64 0.89
C ILE A 198 -13.96 10.72 1.50
N LYS A 199 -14.91 9.93 0.98
CA LYS A 199 -16.31 9.92 1.41
C LYS A 199 -16.66 8.75 2.33
N ASN A 200 -15.96 7.63 2.21
CA ASN A 200 -16.18 6.43 3.03
C ASN A 200 -15.42 6.51 4.37
N ASN A 201 -15.89 5.73 5.36
CA ASN A 201 -15.21 5.66 6.65
C ASN A 201 -13.77 5.14 6.46
N THR A 202 -12.79 5.94 6.85
CA THR A 202 -11.37 5.62 6.67
C THR A 202 -10.59 5.71 7.98
N LEU A 203 -9.83 4.66 8.29
CA LEU A 203 -8.95 4.58 9.45
C LEU A 203 -7.49 4.51 8.99
N ILE A 204 -6.65 5.38 9.53
CA ILE A 204 -5.21 5.43 9.23
C ILE A 204 -4.41 5.04 10.47
N TYR A 205 -3.87 3.83 10.48
CA TYR A 205 -2.96 3.35 11.53
C TYR A 205 -1.52 3.64 11.14
N SER A 206 -0.78 4.29 12.02
CA SER A 206 0.65 4.57 11.87
C SER A 206 1.33 4.49 13.22
N SER A 207 2.59 4.08 13.28
CA SER A 207 3.34 4.00 14.52
C SER A 207 4.44 5.06 14.60
N VAL A 208 4.73 5.49 15.83
CA VAL A 208 5.79 6.50 16.10
C VAL A 208 7.18 5.89 15.84
N ASP A 209 7.34 4.61 16.05
CA ASP A 209 8.58 3.84 15.91
C ASP A 209 8.81 3.24 14.52
N ASP A 210 8.01 3.63 13.50
CA ASP A 210 8.18 3.14 12.13
C ASP A 210 9.50 3.63 11.50
N PRO A 211 10.45 2.73 11.19
CA PRO A 211 11.75 3.12 10.64
C PRO A 211 11.71 3.41 9.13
N CYS A 212 10.61 3.08 8.45
CA CYS A 212 10.48 3.19 6.99
C CYS A 212 9.56 4.34 6.58
N VAL A 213 8.47 4.54 7.31
CA VAL A 213 7.46 5.54 7.02
C VAL A 213 7.23 6.41 8.26
N PRO A 214 7.98 7.50 8.42
CA PRO A 214 7.84 8.37 9.57
C PRO A 214 6.42 8.93 9.70
N ILE A 215 5.89 8.92 10.93
CA ILE A 215 4.51 9.38 11.22
C ILE A 215 4.33 10.90 11.08
N LYS A 216 5.43 11.68 11.14
CA LYS A 216 5.37 13.14 11.15
C LYS A 216 4.55 13.77 10.01
N PRO A 217 4.64 13.32 8.75
CA PRO A 217 3.78 13.83 7.68
C PRO A 217 2.28 13.64 7.93
N LEU A 218 1.88 12.59 8.64
CA LEU A 218 0.46 12.37 9.00
C LEU A 218 -0.05 13.47 9.94
N TYR A 219 0.78 13.96 10.86
CA TYR A 219 0.40 15.01 11.80
C TYR A 219 0.26 16.40 11.15
N SER A 220 0.72 16.59 9.92
CA SER A 220 0.52 17.82 9.15
C SER A 220 -0.80 17.85 8.36
N LEU A 221 -1.59 16.78 8.45
CA LEU A 221 -2.90 16.67 7.83
C LEU A 221 -4.00 16.75 8.90
N ASP A 222 -5.14 17.31 8.51
CA ASP A 222 -6.32 17.38 9.36
C ASP A 222 -7.22 16.15 9.13
N GLN A 223 -7.78 15.64 10.21
CA GLN A 223 -8.82 14.63 10.15
C GLN A 223 -10.12 15.24 9.62
N THR A 224 -10.94 14.42 9.00
CA THR A 224 -12.31 14.80 8.57
C THR A 224 -13.36 13.99 9.34
N ASN A 225 -14.63 14.20 9.06
CA ASN A 225 -15.69 13.36 9.63
C ASN A 225 -15.52 11.89 9.22
N ASN A 226 -15.04 11.66 8.00
CA ASN A 226 -14.86 10.32 7.41
C ASN A 226 -13.49 9.71 7.67
N VAL A 227 -12.44 10.52 7.85
CA VAL A 227 -11.05 10.04 8.00
C VAL A 227 -10.55 10.26 9.41
N LYS A 228 -10.16 9.17 10.08
CA LYS A 228 -9.64 9.19 11.46
C LYS A 228 -8.23 8.63 11.52
N PHE A 229 -7.35 9.34 12.24
CA PHE A 229 -5.97 8.90 12.49
C PHE A 229 -5.92 8.10 13.78
N LYS A 230 -5.20 7.00 13.75
CA LYS A 230 -5.00 6.04 14.84
C LYS A 230 -3.50 5.87 15.11
N PRO A 231 -2.81 6.92 15.62
CA PRO A 231 -1.39 6.80 15.93
C PRO A 231 -1.17 5.80 17.05
N GLN A 232 -0.16 4.95 16.89
CA GLN A 232 0.28 3.97 17.86
C GLN A 232 1.69 4.32 18.33
N GLN A 233 2.00 4.14 19.61
CA GLN A 233 3.34 4.39 20.14
C GLN A 233 4.35 3.40 19.57
N TYR A 234 3.94 2.13 19.45
CA TYR A 234 4.74 1.03 18.92
C TYR A 234 3.97 0.30 17.84
N GLY A 235 4.67 -0.35 16.92
CA GLY A 235 4.07 -1.10 15.80
C GLY A 235 5.07 -1.37 14.69
N GLY A 236 6.18 -0.65 14.67
CA GLY A 236 7.16 -0.72 13.59
C GLY A 236 6.52 -0.48 12.23
N HIS A 237 7.12 -1.03 11.18
CA HIS A 237 6.56 -0.92 9.84
C HIS A 237 5.56 -2.04 9.54
N CYS A 238 4.27 -1.76 9.70
CA CYS A 238 3.16 -2.69 9.41
C CYS A 238 3.05 -3.93 10.31
N GLY A 239 3.77 -4.01 11.43
CA GLY A 239 3.75 -5.19 12.30
C GLY A 239 2.62 -5.15 13.32
N PHE A 240 2.61 -4.14 14.17
CA PHE A 240 1.65 -3.95 15.27
C PHE A 240 1.48 -5.20 16.13
N ILE A 241 2.61 -5.86 16.46
CA ILE A 241 2.64 -7.10 17.22
C ILE A 241 2.73 -6.77 18.71
N ASP A 242 1.79 -7.28 19.50
CA ASP A 242 1.69 -7.00 20.93
C ASP A 242 2.45 -8.03 21.77
N ASP A 243 2.59 -9.27 21.30
CA ASP A 243 3.20 -10.35 22.06
C ASP A 243 4.00 -11.34 21.20
N PHE A 244 4.68 -12.29 21.86
CA PHE A 244 5.47 -13.35 21.21
C PHE A 244 4.61 -14.39 20.44
N LYS A 245 3.28 -14.37 20.59
CA LYS A 245 2.35 -15.19 19.80
C LYS A 245 1.89 -14.50 18.53
N PHE A 246 2.44 -13.31 18.26
CA PHE A 246 2.09 -12.47 17.10
C PHE A 246 0.64 -11.99 17.09
N ASN A 247 0.01 -11.85 18.27
CA ASN A 247 -1.27 -11.19 18.40
C ASN A 247 -1.14 -9.70 18.12
N SER A 248 -2.22 -9.09 17.67
CA SER A 248 -2.28 -7.66 17.35
C SER A 248 -3.65 -7.09 17.71
N SER A 249 -3.70 -6.29 18.76
CA SER A 249 -4.90 -5.56 19.17
C SER A 249 -5.38 -4.58 18.07
N VAL A 250 -4.45 -4.03 17.30
CA VAL A 250 -4.77 -3.20 16.13
C VAL A 250 -5.52 -4.01 15.07
N TYR A 251 -5.09 -5.25 14.80
CA TYR A 251 -5.77 -6.09 13.82
C TYR A 251 -7.14 -6.57 14.32
N GLU A 252 -7.27 -6.85 15.61
CA GLU A 252 -8.57 -7.16 16.23
C GLU A 252 -9.52 -5.96 16.18
N GLU A 253 -9.04 -4.74 16.47
CA GLU A 253 -9.81 -3.51 16.32
C GLU A 253 -10.27 -3.32 14.87
N ILE A 254 -9.39 -3.53 13.89
CA ILE A 254 -9.71 -3.43 12.46
C ILE A 254 -10.85 -4.39 12.12
N VAL A 255 -10.75 -5.66 12.47
CA VAL A 255 -11.78 -6.67 12.18
C VAL A 255 -13.10 -6.32 12.83
N SER A 256 -13.09 -5.89 14.10
CA SER A 256 -14.27 -5.41 14.81
C SER A 256 -14.93 -4.24 14.05
N LYS A 257 -14.14 -3.21 13.66
CA LYS A 257 -14.66 -2.03 12.95
C LYS A 257 -15.23 -2.34 11.57
N LEU A 258 -14.65 -3.29 10.85
CA LEU A 258 -15.18 -3.76 9.57
C LEU A 258 -16.43 -4.65 9.75
N GLY A 259 -16.55 -5.29 10.91
CA GLY A 259 -17.69 -6.14 11.27
C GLY A 259 -18.93 -5.36 11.73
N GLU A 260 -18.76 -4.13 12.23
CA GLU A 260 -19.85 -3.30 12.76
C GLU A 260 -20.83 -2.94 11.64
N ASN A 261 -22.05 -3.46 11.72
CA ASN A 261 -23.18 -2.94 10.92
C ASN A 261 -23.57 -1.60 11.57
N LYS A 262 -23.32 -0.47 10.92
CA LYS A 262 -24.01 0.76 11.33
C LYS A 262 -25.49 0.57 10.99
N ASN A 263 -26.29 0.34 12.04
CA ASN A 263 -27.74 0.45 11.96
C ASN A 263 -28.15 1.86 11.55
#